data_a6466ce07d1a718c15a3db1f444efe7c
#
_entry.id   a6466ce07d1a718c15a3db1f444efe7c
#
_cell.length_a   1.000
_cell.length_b   1.000
_cell.length_c   1.000
_cell.angle_alpha   90.00
_cell.angle_beta   90.00
_cell.angle_gamma   90.00
#
_symmetry.space_group_name_H-M   'P 1'
#
loop_
_entity.id
_entity.type
_entity.pdbx_description
1 polymer ?
#
loop_
_entity_poly.entity_id
_entity_poly.type
_entity_poly.pdbx_seq_one_letter_code
_entity_poly.pdbx_strand_id
1 'polypeptide(L)'
;MATEKIKRMHFVDALRGLTMFLVVYHHVVLKCYSNMTLLEKALQSFRMPVFFFVSGFVAYKALDFWTGRNTAQRLANKFRVQVIPTVIFYCLYFFIIRSINPFQLFLQYGWRQYWFTFVLFEFFVLYFTANFLTRHSNRLNIGFLVALAAGGVAIYHGFEKSGNLCTWFAVSAVTCYFPFFVSGTLARRYFDFLRRLFDKWWVLLLVCLLFLVQVPMLDNLYNVPQRIANFFSIWSIRFTGMLMMFGLFLHFRDRFTLDGRCTRCMTFVGRRTLDIYLMHFFFVAYVPIAYRFIRDCGFAEYARPILLIVAAAIVAGCLLVSALLRKWKWLGRLLFAAKY
;
A
#
# COMPACT_ATOMS: atom_id res chain seq x y z
N MET A 1 13.98 -20.80 25.07
CA MET A 1 13.13 -19.61 25.13
C MET A 1 12.01 -19.79 24.11
N ALA A 2 10.78 -19.97 24.58
CA ALA A 2 9.61 -20.15 23.74
C ALA A 2 9.36 -18.84 22.97
N THR A 3 9.33 -18.92 21.65
CA THR A 3 8.92 -17.80 20.79
C THR A 3 7.45 -17.50 21.08
N GLU A 4 7.21 -16.49 21.91
CA GLU A 4 5.87 -15.94 22.10
C GLU A 4 5.27 -15.67 20.73
N LYS A 5 4.24 -16.43 20.36
CA LYS A 5 3.48 -16.18 19.12
C LYS A 5 2.90 -14.77 19.24
N ILE A 6 3.50 -13.78 18.58
CA ILE A 6 3.01 -12.41 18.53
C ILE A 6 1.52 -12.48 18.18
N LYS A 7 0.67 -12.14 19.14
CA LYS A 7 -0.79 -12.15 18.97
C LYS A 7 -1.13 -11.28 17.74
N ARG A 8 -1.80 -11.88 16.77
CA ARG A 8 -2.12 -11.20 15.51
C ARG A 8 -3.07 -10.03 15.76
N MET A 9 -2.76 -8.87 15.23
CA MET A 9 -3.55 -7.66 15.40
C MET A 9 -4.62 -7.56 14.31
N HIS A 10 -5.87 -7.87 14.65
CA HIS A 10 -6.98 -7.87 13.69
C HIS A 10 -7.27 -6.49 13.12
N PHE A 11 -7.10 -5.41 13.90
CA PHE A 11 -7.27 -4.04 13.42
C PHE A 11 -6.28 -3.69 12.28
N VAL A 12 -5.05 -4.23 12.32
CA VAL A 12 -4.05 -4.04 11.26
C VAL A 12 -4.47 -4.76 9.98
N ASP A 13 -4.97 -5.99 10.10
CA ASP A 13 -5.50 -6.73 8.95
C ASP A 13 -6.74 -6.02 8.37
N ALA A 14 -7.64 -5.50 9.23
CA ALA A 14 -8.81 -4.74 8.79
C ALA A 14 -8.44 -3.43 8.09
N LEU A 15 -7.47 -2.69 8.62
CA LEU A 15 -6.93 -1.47 7.98
C LEU A 15 -6.37 -1.78 6.58
N ARG A 16 -5.60 -2.88 6.44
CA ARG A 16 -5.11 -3.34 5.14
C ARG A 16 -6.25 -3.68 4.18
N GLY A 17 -7.30 -4.31 4.67
CA GLY A 17 -8.48 -4.67 3.89
C GLY A 17 -9.20 -3.45 3.34
N LEU A 18 -9.46 -2.47 4.20
CA LEU A 18 -10.05 -1.20 3.78
C LEU A 18 -9.18 -0.48 2.77
N THR A 19 -7.88 -0.37 3.05
CA THR A 19 -6.95 0.32 2.16
C THR A 19 -6.87 -0.36 0.79
N MET A 20 -6.92 -1.70 0.74
CA MET A 20 -6.95 -2.44 -0.53
C MET A 20 -8.24 -2.18 -1.32
N PHE A 21 -9.38 -2.13 -0.64
CA PHE A 21 -10.63 -1.73 -1.26
C PHE A 21 -10.54 -0.33 -1.88
N LEU A 22 -9.97 0.65 -1.17
CA LEU A 22 -9.76 2.01 -1.68
C LEU A 22 -8.81 2.06 -2.89
N VAL A 23 -7.82 1.16 -2.95
CA VAL A 23 -6.94 1.03 -4.13
C VAL A 23 -7.74 0.55 -5.34
N VAL A 24 -8.56 -0.49 -5.19
CA VAL A 24 -9.40 -1.00 -6.29
C VAL A 24 -10.42 0.06 -6.72
N TYR A 25 -11.12 0.68 -5.77
CA TYR A 25 -12.08 1.76 -6.05
C TYR A 25 -11.46 2.90 -6.87
N HIS A 26 -10.28 3.37 -6.49
CA HIS A 26 -9.60 4.42 -7.24
C HIS A 26 -9.28 4.00 -8.69
N HIS A 27 -8.81 2.76 -8.91
CA HIS A 27 -8.56 2.28 -10.27
C HIS A 27 -9.84 2.16 -11.10
N VAL A 28 -10.96 1.83 -10.47
CA VAL A 28 -12.30 1.85 -11.09
C VAL A 28 -12.68 3.28 -11.49
N VAL A 29 -12.55 4.25 -10.58
CA VAL A 29 -12.85 5.68 -10.85
C VAL A 29 -12.00 6.23 -12.00
N LEU A 30 -10.69 5.97 -11.99
CA LEU A 30 -9.77 6.43 -13.05
C LEU A 30 -10.09 5.87 -14.45
N LYS A 31 -10.85 4.77 -14.52
CA LYS A 31 -11.31 4.21 -15.80
C LYS A 31 -12.60 4.83 -16.33
N CYS A 32 -13.35 5.51 -15.46
CA CYS A 32 -14.65 6.07 -15.78
C CYS A 32 -14.64 7.59 -15.90
N TYR A 33 -13.79 8.26 -15.10
CA TYR A 33 -13.74 9.71 -15.01
C TYR A 33 -12.34 10.26 -15.25
N SER A 34 -12.25 11.35 -15.99
CA SER A 34 -11.01 12.14 -16.16
C SER A 34 -10.71 12.99 -14.91
N ASN A 35 -11.75 13.47 -14.22
CA ASN A 35 -11.64 14.35 -13.06
C ASN A 35 -12.08 13.64 -11.79
N MET A 36 -11.28 13.76 -10.73
CA MET A 36 -11.59 13.27 -9.41
C MET A 36 -12.29 14.32 -8.57
N THR A 37 -13.26 13.92 -7.77
CA THR A 37 -13.85 14.76 -6.72
C THR A 37 -12.84 15.02 -5.60
N LEU A 38 -13.12 16.03 -4.78
CA LEU A 38 -12.31 16.35 -3.61
C LEU A 38 -12.18 15.16 -2.65
N LEU A 39 -13.28 14.40 -2.44
CA LEU A 39 -13.26 13.17 -1.64
C LEU A 39 -12.31 12.12 -2.24
N GLU A 40 -12.36 11.89 -3.55
CA GLU A 40 -11.49 10.92 -4.23
C GLU A 40 -10.02 11.34 -4.14
N LYS A 41 -9.71 12.64 -4.26
CA LYS A 41 -8.37 13.20 -4.03
C LYS A 41 -7.90 13.00 -2.59
N ALA A 42 -8.79 13.22 -1.61
CA ALA A 42 -8.49 12.98 -0.19
C ALA A 42 -8.18 11.50 0.06
N LEU A 43 -9.00 10.57 -0.44
CA LEU A 43 -8.76 9.13 -0.35
C LEU A 43 -7.45 8.71 -1.03
N GLN A 44 -7.12 9.33 -2.17
CA GLN A 44 -5.86 9.09 -2.88
C GLN A 44 -4.65 9.52 -2.07
N SER A 45 -4.73 10.63 -1.33
CA SER A 45 -3.60 11.22 -0.62
C SER A 45 -2.99 10.26 0.41
N PHE A 46 -3.79 9.48 1.13
CA PHE A 46 -3.32 8.64 2.22
C PHE A 46 -3.29 7.12 1.95
N ARG A 47 -4.00 6.60 0.93
CA ARG A 47 -4.12 5.14 0.74
C ARG A 47 -2.78 4.43 0.55
N MET A 48 -1.87 4.97 -0.30
CA MET A 48 -0.55 4.38 -0.50
C MET A 48 0.37 4.58 0.71
N PRO A 49 0.46 5.79 1.32
CA PRO A 49 1.09 5.99 2.61
C PRO A 49 0.69 4.98 3.69
N VAL A 50 -0.62 4.74 3.88
CA VAL A 50 -1.13 3.74 4.84
C VAL A 50 -0.63 2.33 4.51
N PHE A 51 -0.65 1.93 3.23
CA PHE A 51 -0.17 0.60 2.83
C PHE A 51 1.30 0.39 3.17
N PHE A 52 2.15 1.36 2.84
CA PHE A 52 3.57 1.27 3.13
C PHE A 52 3.85 1.36 4.63
N PHE A 53 3.15 2.23 5.36
CA PHE A 53 3.22 2.32 6.81
C PHE A 53 2.88 0.98 7.47
N VAL A 54 1.75 0.38 7.13
CA VAL A 54 1.33 -0.92 7.70
C VAL A 54 2.32 -2.03 7.31
N SER A 55 2.89 -1.98 6.12
CA SER A 55 3.91 -2.94 5.70
C SER A 55 5.19 -2.81 6.54
N GLY A 56 5.64 -1.60 6.83
CA GLY A 56 6.73 -1.31 7.76
C GLY A 56 6.40 -1.76 9.20
N PHE A 57 5.20 -1.44 9.67
CA PHE A 57 4.73 -1.83 10.99
C PHE A 57 4.79 -3.35 11.22
N VAL A 58 4.36 -4.13 10.24
CA VAL A 58 4.39 -5.61 10.30
C VAL A 58 5.80 -6.16 10.07
N ALA A 59 6.66 -5.43 9.35
CA ALA A 59 8.03 -5.87 9.05
C ALA A 59 8.98 -5.80 10.26
N TYR A 60 8.67 -4.95 11.23
CA TYR A 60 9.53 -4.70 12.40
C TYR A 60 9.89 -5.99 13.14
N LYS A 61 11.15 -6.11 13.50
CA LYS A 61 11.74 -7.09 14.41
C LYS A 61 12.78 -6.42 15.28
N ALA A 62 12.98 -6.95 16.48
CA ALA A 62 14.04 -6.50 17.35
C ALA A 62 15.43 -6.64 16.69
N LEU A 63 16.42 -5.86 17.11
CA LEU A 63 17.70 -5.78 16.41
C LEU A 63 18.56 -7.04 16.53
N ASP A 64 18.45 -7.76 17.63
CA ASP A 64 19.11 -9.06 17.88
C ASP A 64 18.71 -10.16 16.88
N PHE A 65 17.52 -10.00 16.27
CA PHE A 65 17.04 -10.91 15.23
C PHE A 65 17.91 -10.85 13.95
N TRP A 66 18.55 -9.72 13.63
CA TRP A 66 19.17 -9.45 12.34
C TRP A 66 20.59 -10.01 12.24
N THR A 67 20.69 -11.30 11.96
CA THR A 67 21.93 -11.98 11.56
C THR A 67 22.02 -12.06 10.04
N GLY A 68 23.21 -12.30 9.47
CA GLY A 68 23.37 -12.46 8.03
C GLY A 68 22.44 -13.55 7.45
N ARG A 69 22.34 -14.71 8.14
CA ARG A 69 21.48 -15.81 7.75
C ARG A 69 19.98 -15.42 7.77
N ASN A 70 19.51 -14.79 8.84
CA ASN A 70 18.10 -14.38 8.96
C ASN A 70 17.75 -13.32 7.94
N THR A 71 18.64 -12.38 7.66
CA THR A 71 18.46 -11.32 6.65
C THR A 71 18.32 -11.92 5.26
N ALA A 72 19.26 -12.80 4.86
CA ALA A 72 19.22 -13.47 3.56
C ALA A 72 17.95 -14.32 3.38
N GLN A 73 17.59 -15.14 4.39
CA GLN A 73 16.38 -15.94 4.34
C GLN A 73 15.10 -15.11 4.21
N ARG A 74 15.03 -13.96 4.89
CA ARG A 74 13.89 -13.08 4.79
C ARG A 74 13.80 -12.39 3.44
N LEU A 75 14.94 -11.94 2.88
CA LEU A 75 14.98 -11.36 1.54
C LEU A 75 14.55 -12.39 0.48
N ALA A 76 15.09 -13.61 0.54
CA ALA A 76 14.70 -14.69 -0.36
C ALA A 76 13.19 -15.02 -0.26
N ASN A 77 12.64 -15.07 0.97
CA ASN A 77 11.21 -15.24 1.16
C ASN A 77 10.39 -14.09 0.57
N LYS A 78 10.84 -12.84 0.76
CA LYS A 78 10.14 -11.67 0.19
C LYS A 78 10.20 -11.66 -1.33
N PHE A 79 11.35 -11.99 -1.90
CA PHE A 79 11.50 -12.15 -3.34
C PHE A 79 10.52 -13.19 -3.89
N ARG A 80 10.51 -14.39 -3.29
CA ARG A 80 9.61 -15.48 -3.69
C ARG A 80 8.13 -15.12 -3.58
N VAL A 81 7.73 -14.41 -2.50
CA VAL A 81 6.33 -14.11 -2.21
C VAL A 81 5.83 -12.89 -2.98
N GLN A 82 6.69 -11.93 -3.30
CA GLN A 82 6.28 -10.67 -3.91
C GLN A 82 6.74 -10.54 -5.35
N VAL A 83 8.03 -10.76 -5.63
CA VAL A 83 8.59 -10.48 -6.96
C VAL A 83 8.14 -11.53 -7.97
N ILE A 84 8.28 -12.83 -7.66
CA ILE A 84 7.91 -13.90 -8.60
C ILE A 84 6.45 -13.80 -9.03
N PRO A 85 5.45 -13.73 -8.12
CA PRO A 85 4.06 -13.56 -8.53
C PRO A 85 3.82 -12.29 -9.31
N THR A 86 4.46 -11.17 -8.93
CA THR A 86 4.33 -9.89 -9.64
C THR A 86 4.79 -10.00 -11.10
N VAL A 87 5.95 -10.62 -11.34
CA VAL A 87 6.46 -10.82 -12.70
C VAL A 87 5.50 -11.69 -13.52
N ILE A 88 4.99 -12.78 -12.93
CA ILE A 88 4.05 -13.69 -13.62
C ILE A 88 2.78 -12.92 -14.01
N PHE A 89 2.15 -12.22 -13.05
CA PHE A 89 0.91 -11.48 -13.33
C PHE A 89 1.13 -10.28 -14.26
N TYR A 90 2.30 -9.61 -14.18
CA TYR A 90 2.71 -8.58 -15.12
C TYR A 90 2.74 -9.12 -16.55
N CYS A 91 3.46 -10.22 -16.77
CA CYS A 91 3.55 -10.85 -18.08
C CYS A 91 2.18 -11.31 -18.59
N LEU A 92 1.41 -11.99 -17.76
CA LEU A 92 0.06 -12.45 -18.13
C LEU A 92 -0.88 -11.28 -18.50
N TYR A 93 -0.88 -10.21 -17.70
CA TYR A 93 -1.74 -9.06 -17.95
C TYR A 93 -1.41 -8.37 -19.26
N PHE A 94 -0.13 -8.06 -19.53
CA PHE A 94 0.24 -7.34 -20.73
C PHE A 94 0.16 -8.21 -21.97
N PHE A 95 0.50 -9.48 -21.87
CA PHE A 95 0.39 -10.41 -22.99
C PHE A 95 -1.08 -10.71 -23.36
N ILE A 96 -1.91 -11.10 -22.37
CA ILE A 96 -3.29 -11.55 -22.63
C ILE A 96 -4.25 -10.38 -22.82
N ILE A 97 -4.22 -9.38 -21.92
CA ILE A 97 -5.23 -8.30 -21.89
C ILE A 97 -4.85 -7.15 -22.81
N ARG A 98 -3.56 -6.87 -22.96
CA ARG A 98 -3.10 -5.73 -23.75
C ARG A 98 -2.50 -6.10 -25.09
N SER A 99 -2.22 -7.38 -25.32
CA SER A 99 -1.56 -7.90 -26.54
C SER A 99 -0.24 -7.16 -26.83
N ILE A 100 0.52 -6.80 -25.78
CA ILE A 100 1.79 -6.09 -25.85
C ILE A 100 2.86 -7.00 -25.29
N ASN A 101 4.05 -7.00 -25.92
CA ASN A 101 5.22 -7.72 -25.39
C ASN A 101 5.64 -7.15 -24.04
N PRO A 102 5.54 -7.94 -22.93
CA PRO A 102 5.80 -7.44 -21.59
C PRO A 102 7.26 -7.00 -21.40
N PHE A 103 8.20 -7.65 -22.06
CA PHE A 103 9.63 -7.34 -21.95
C PHE A 103 9.96 -5.98 -22.59
N GLN A 104 9.48 -5.73 -23.81
CA GLN A 104 9.66 -4.43 -24.47
C GLN A 104 9.01 -3.31 -23.65
N LEU A 105 7.81 -3.57 -23.12
CA LEU A 105 7.11 -2.61 -22.28
C LEU A 105 7.89 -2.30 -20.99
N PHE A 106 8.48 -3.31 -20.35
CA PHE A 106 9.30 -3.13 -19.16
C PHE A 106 10.54 -2.28 -19.45
N LEU A 107 11.26 -2.55 -20.54
CA LEU A 107 12.43 -1.77 -20.92
C LEU A 107 12.09 -0.29 -21.13
N GLN A 108 10.91 0.00 -21.67
CA GLN A 108 10.49 1.38 -21.97
C GLN A 108 9.85 2.09 -20.76
N TYR A 109 9.07 1.39 -19.94
CA TYR A 109 8.21 2.01 -18.93
C TYR A 109 8.26 1.39 -17.54
N GLY A 110 9.12 0.42 -17.32
CA GLY A 110 9.22 -0.28 -16.03
C GLY A 110 7.97 -1.07 -15.65
N TRP A 111 7.70 -1.12 -14.35
CA TRP A 111 6.65 -1.98 -13.77
C TRP A 111 5.22 -1.48 -13.98
N ARG A 112 5.00 -0.29 -14.49
CA ARG A 112 3.67 0.27 -14.75
C ARG A 112 2.70 0.09 -13.56
N GLN A 113 1.54 -0.55 -13.78
CA GLN A 113 0.53 -0.80 -12.74
C GLN A 113 1.03 -1.71 -11.60
N TYR A 114 2.05 -2.53 -11.85
CA TYR A 114 2.59 -3.49 -10.89
C TYR A 114 3.74 -2.94 -10.04
N TRP A 115 3.98 -1.64 -10.07
CA TRP A 115 5.09 -0.97 -9.38
C TRP A 115 5.10 -1.17 -7.86
N PHE A 116 3.93 -1.25 -7.21
CA PHE A 116 3.82 -1.24 -5.75
C PHE A 116 4.51 -2.42 -5.06
N THR A 117 4.32 -3.65 -5.54
CA THR A 117 4.93 -4.84 -4.93
C THR A 117 6.43 -4.87 -5.14
N PHE A 118 6.90 -4.33 -6.25
CA PHE A 118 8.32 -4.20 -6.53
C PHE A 118 8.98 -3.16 -5.60
N VAL A 119 8.41 -1.97 -5.52
CA VAL A 119 8.85 -0.91 -4.56
C VAL A 119 8.80 -1.42 -3.11
N LEU A 120 7.77 -2.17 -2.75
CA LEU A 120 7.71 -2.75 -1.42
C LEU A 120 8.83 -3.77 -1.17
N PHE A 121 9.22 -4.53 -2.20
CA PHE A 121 10.39 -5.42 -2.10
C PHE A 121 11.68 -4.62 -1.92
N GLU A 122 11.87 -3.54 -2.65
CA GLU A 122 13.03 -2.64 -2.48
C GLU A 122 13.08 -2.05 -1.06
N PHE A 123 11.93 -1.69 -0.47
CA PHE A 123 11.87 -1.27 0.93
C PHE A 123 12.33 -2.36 1.88
N PHE A 124 11.98 -3.62 1.62
CA PHE A 124 12.51 -4.72 2.44
C PHE A 124 14.01 -4.90 2.27
N VAL A 125 14.54 -4.73 1.06
CA VAL A 125 16.00 -4.76 0.82
C VAL A 125 16.68 -3.68 1.65
N LEU A 126 16.25 -2.42 1.50
CA LEU A 126 16.83 -1.28 2.22
C LEU A 126 16.72 -1.47 3.75
N TYR A 127 15.52 -1.81 4.24
CA TYR A 127 15.25 -1.94 5.67
C TYR A 127 15.99 -3.11 6.31
N PHE A 128 16.01 -4.28 5.68
CA PHE A 128 16.68 -5.47 6.25
C PHE A 128 18.18 -5.30 6.24
N THR A 129 18.75 -4.72 5.18
CA THR A 129 20.18 -4.39 5.11
C THR A 129 20.56 -3.33 6.15
N ALA A 130 19.77 -2.27 6.30
CA ALA A 130 19.99 -1.26 7.31
C ALA A 130 20.01 -1.85 8.73
N ASN A 131 19.02 -2.70 9.06
CA ASN A 131 18.99 -3.35 10.38
C ASN A 131 20.16 -4.31 10.60
N PHE A 132 20.59 -5.03 9.59
CA PHE A 132 21.78 -5.89 9.67
C PHE A 132 23.05 -5.08 9.95
N LEU A 133 23.25 -4.00 9.21
CA LEU A 133 24.45 -3.15 9.37
C LEU A 133 24.48 -2.42 10.72
N THR A 134 23.32 -2.00 11.21
CA THR A 134 23.23 -1.18 12.43
C THR A 134 22.72 -1.94 13.66
N ARG A 135 22.76 -3.29 13.61
CA ARG A 135 22.18 -4.16 14.66
C ARG A 135 22.75 -3.97 16.05
N HIS A 136 23.95 -3.41 16.17
CA HIS A 136 24.67 -3.26 17.44
C HIS A 136 24.22 -2.04 18.26
N SER A 137 23.49 -1.09 17.66
CA SER A 137 23.06 0.13 18.37
C SER A 137 21.67 0.58 17.91
N ASN A 138 20.78 0.70 18.88
CA ASN A 138 19.44 1.25 18.67
C ASN A 138 19.45 2.68 18.13
N ARG A 139 20.33 3.53 18.66
CA ARG A 139 20.44 4.94 18.26
C ARG A 139 20.95 5.05 16.82
N LEU A 140 22.01 4.29 16.51
CA LEU A 140 22.56 4.24 15.17
C LEU A 140 21.53 3.72 14.14
N ASN A 141 20.77 2.68 14.50
CA ASN A 141 19.72 2.14 13.64
C ASN A 141 18.64 3.17 13.32
N ILE A 142 18.10 3.84 14.32
CA ILE A 142 17.08 4.88 14.11
C ILE A 142 17.65 6.02 13.27
N GLY A 143 18.82 6.53 13.62
CA GLY A 143 19.49 7.62 12.89
C GLY A 143 19.73 7.25 11.43
N PHE A 144 20.20 6.02 11.15
CA PHE A 144 20.45 5.55 9.80
C PHE A 144 19.16 5.40 8.98
N LEU A 145 18.10 4.83 9.56
CA LEU A 145 16.79 4.71 8.89
C LEU A 145 16.17 6.08 8.58
N VAL A 146 16.27 7.03 9.53
CA VAL A 146 15.79 8.40 9.34
C VAL A 146 16.62 9.11 8.26
N ALA A 147 17.94 8.95 8.27
CA ALA A 147 18.83 9.54 7.26
C ALA A 147 18.55 8.97 5.86
N LEU A 148 18.31 7.65 5.72
CA LEU A 148 17.90 7.04 4.47
C LEU A 148 16.55 7.59 3.97
N ALA A 149 15.59 7.76 4.87
CA ALA A 149 14.29 8.32 4.52
C ALA A 149 14.37 9.79 4.09
N ALA A 150 15.12 10.61 4.83
CA ALA A 150 15.33 12.02 4.52
C ALA A 150 16.14 12.20 3.22
N GLY A 151 17.19 11.40 3.04
CA GLY A 151 17.99 11.37 1.80
C GLY A 151 17.14 10.98 0.59
N GLY A 152 16.26 9.99 0.73
CA GLY A 152 15.30 9.63 -0.32
C GLY A 152 14.38 10.80 -0.70
N VAL A 153 13.87 11.53 0.29
CA VAL A 153 13.06 12.73 0.03
C VAL A 153 13.86 13.81 -0.71
N ALA A 154 15.10 14.06 -0.30
CA ALA A 154 15.98 15.03 -0.97
C ALA A 154 16.25 14.62 -2.43
N ILE A 155 16.53 13.34 -2.68
CA ILE A 155 16.72 12.78 -4.02
C ILE A 155 15.44 12.94 -4.86
N TYR A 156 14.26 12.67 -4.30
CA TYR A 156 12.98 12.81 -5.01
C TYR A 156 12.77 14.22 -5.56
N HIS A 157 13.25 15.25 -4.83
CA HIS A 157 13.09 16.65 -5.22
C HIS A 157 14.28 17.22 -6.00
N GLY A 158 15.49 16.72 -5.79
CA GLY A 158 16.72 17.25 -6.37
C GLY A 158 17.10 16.68 -7.73
N PHE A 159 16.64 15.47 -8.05
CA PHE A 159 17.00 14.82 -9.32
C PHE A 159 15.88 14.94 -10.36
N GLU A 160 16.25 15.33 -11.59
CA GLU A 160 15.36 15.16 -12.73
C GLU A 160 15.09 13.66 -12.97
N LYS A 161 13.81 13.35 -13.18
CA LYS A 161 13.30 11.98 -13.26
C LYS A 161 13.61 11.30 -14.60
N SER A 162 14.77 11.56 -15.19
CA SER A 162 15.15 11.08 -16.51
C SER A 162 16.14 9.92 -16.40
N GLY A 163 15.79 8.84 -17.07
CA GLY A 163 16.66 7.68 -17.25
C GLY A 163 15.97 6.33 -17.03
N ASN A 164 16.36 5.34 -17.81
CA ASN A 164 15.78 3.98 -17.78
C ASN A 164 15.93 3.31 -16.40
N LEU A 165 17.06 3.48 -15.72
CA LEU A 165 17.30 2.93 -14.38
C LEU A 165 16.32 3.49 -13.36
N CYS A 166 16.03 4.79 -13.38
CA CYS A 166 15.02 5.41 -12.50
C CYS A 166 13.62 4.82 -12.73
N THR A 167 13.31 4.46 -13.97
CA THR A 167 12.04 3.86 -14.36
C THR A 167 11.96 2.39 -13.94
N TRP A 168 13.02 1.60 -14.17
CA TRP A 168 13.05 0.18 -13.84
C TRP A 168 13.01 -0.09 -12.34
N PHE A 169 13.73 0.70 -11.55
CA PHE A 169 13.73 0.62 -10.08
C PHE A 169 12.67 1.52 -9.42
N ALA A 170 11.78 2.12 -10.21
CA ALA A 170 10.72 3.01 -9.70
C ALA A 170 11.23 4.01 -8.64
N VAL A 171 12.45 4.55 -8.83
CA VAL A 171 13.19 5.38 -7.85
C VAL A 171 12.32 6.51 -7.30
N SER A 172 11.52 7.14 -8.15
CA SER A 172 10.58 8.19 -7.74
C SER A 172 9.56 7.70 -6.69
N ALA A 173 9.06 6.46 -6.82
CA ALA A 173 8.14 5.89 -5.85
C ALA A 173 8.87 5.41 -4.59
N VAL A 174 10.08 4.85 -4.75
CA VAL A 174 10.92 4.43 -3.62
C VAL A 174 11.22 5.62 -2.72
N THR A 175 11.72 6.70 -3.26
CA THR A 175 12.09 7.89 -2.49
C THR A 175 10.89 8.61 -1.90
N CYS A 176 9.75 8.62 -2.61
CA CYS A 176 8.52 9.25 -2.14
C CYS A 176 7.85 8.48 -0.99
N TYR A 177 7.88 7.14 -0.99
CA TYR A 177 7.08 6.36 -0.04
C TYR A 177 7.89 5.67 1.06
N PHE A 178 9.20 5.58 0.96
CA PHE A 178 10.06 4.97 1.98
C PHE A 178 9.90 5.60 3.38
N PRO A 179 9.73 6.94 3.55
CA PRO A 179 9.48 7.54 4.85
C PRO A 179 8.24 7.00 5.57
N PHE A 180 7.18 6.66 4.84
CA PHE A 180 5.96 6.06 5.42
C PHE A 180 6.21 4.62 5.89
N PHE A 181 7.04 3.87 5.17
CA PHE A 181 7.45 2.54 5.59
C PHE A 181 8.31 2.61 6.87
N VAL A 182 9.29 3.51 6.92
CA VAL A 182 10.14 3.73 8.11
C VAL A 182 9.29 4.18 9.30
N SER A 183 8.36 5.13 9.11
CA SER A 183 7.45 5.56 10.18
C SER A 183 6.60 4.41 10.72
N GLY A 184 6.19 3.47 9.86
CA GLY A 184 5.52 2.23 10.28
C GLY A 184 6.40 1.34 11.17
N THR A 185 7.68 1.18 10.83
CA THR A 185 8.62 0.40 11.68
C THR A 185 8.85 1.06 13.03
N LEU A 186 8.98 2.39 13.07
CA LEU A 186 9.10 3.17 14.30
C LEU A 186 7.81 3.10 15.13
N ALA A 187 6.65 3.20 14.49
CA ALA A 187 5.35 3.05 15.14
C ALA A 187 5.20 1.69 15.83
N ARG A 188 5.71 0.62 15.23
CA ARG A 188 5.72 -0.70 15.86
C ARG A 188 6.71 -0.79 17.00
N ARG A 189 7.88 -0.15 16.86
CA ARG A 189 8.91 -0.11 17.89
C ARG A 189 8.43 0.61 19.14
N TYR A 190 7.70 1.71 18.97
CA TYR A 190 7.15 2.53 20.05
C TYR A 190 5.63 2.35 20.21
N PHE A 191 5.15 1.13 19.98
CA PHE A 191 3.72 0.84 19.91
C PHE A 191 2.95 1.21 21.18
N ASP A 192 3.51 0.93 22.36
CA ASP A 192 2.86 1.22 23.64
C ASP A 192 2.71 2.74 23.89
N PHE A 193 3.66 3.53 23.41
CA PHE A 193 3.53 4.99 23.45
C PHE A 193 2.41 5.48 22.54
N LEU A 194 2.38 5.01 21.28
CA LEU A 194 1.33 5.38 20.33
C LEU A 194 -0.05 4.91 20.78
N ARG A 195 -0.13 3.72 21.35
CA ARG A 195 -1.37 3.20 21.92
C ARG A 195 -1.89 4.15 23.00
N ARG A 196 -1.09 4.50 23.99
CA ARG A 196 -1.49 5.45 25.05
C ARG A 196 -1.86 6.84 24.51
N LEU A 197 -1.21 7.28 23.43
CA LEU A 197 -1.49 8.55 22.79
C LEU A 197 -2.87 8.53 22.10
N PHE A 198 -3.14 7.52 21.27
CA PHE A 198 -4.39 7.38 20.53
C PHE A 198 -5.56 6.82 21.36
N ASP A 199 -5.32 6.31 22.56
CA ASP A 199 -6.39 6.03 23.52
C ASP A 199 -7.11 7.32 23.96
N LYS A 200 -6.43 8.48 23.88
CA LYS A 200 -7.02 9.80 24.16
C LYS A 200 -7.84 10.26 22.93
N TRP A 201 -9.16 10.34 23.07
CA TRP A 201 -10.07 10.72 21.98
C TRP A 201 -9.76 12.08 21.34
N TRP A 202 -9.28 13.06 22.15
CA TRP A 202 -8.94 14.39 21.65
C TRP A 202 -7.73 14.39 20.70
N VAL A 203 -6.77 13.47 20.88
CA VAL A 203 -5.64 13.30 19.94
C VAL A 203 -6.15 12.83 18.58
N LEU A 204 -7.06 11.85 18.60
CA LEU A 204 -7.70 11.38 17.38
C LEU A 204 -8.46 12.51 16.68
N LEU A 205 -9.28 13.26 17.46
CA LEU A 205 -10.01 14.41 16.94
C LEU A 205 -9.08 15.46 16.33
N LEU A 206 -7.99 15.81 17.01
CA LEU A 206 -6.99 16.75 16.50
C LEU A 206 -6.40 16.30 15.16
N VAL A 207 -6.00 15.04 15.04
CA VAL A 207 -5.45 14.50 13.79
C VAL A 207 -6.50 14.49 12.68
N CYS A 208 -7.76 14.15 12.98
CA CYS A 208 -8.86 14.21 12.02
C CYS A 208 -9.10 15.65 11.55
N LEU A 209 -9.15 16.63 12.45
CA LEU A 209 -9.32 18.04 12.10
C LEU A 209 -8.15 18.57 11.27
N LEU A 210 -6.91 18.24 11.65
CA LEU A 210 -5.72 18.60 10.88
C LEU A 210 -5.77 18.05 9.45
N PHE A 211 -6.25 16.82 9.26
CA PHE A 211 -6.43 16.28 7.92
C PHE A 211 -7.54 17.01 7.16
N LEU A 212 -8.72 17.18 7.78
CA LEU A 212 -9.88 17.80 7.13
C LEU A 212 -9.63 19.24 6.69
N VAL A 213 -8.92 20.04 7.50
CA VAL A 213 -8.53 21.43 7.15
C VAL A 213 -7.61 21.46 5.93
N GLN A 214 -6.81 20.42 5.70
CA GLN A 214 -5.91 20.37 4.55
C GLN A 214 -6.59 19.85 3.26
N VAL A 215 -7.74 19.18 3.34
CA VAL A 215 -8.43 18.60 2.18
C VAL A 215 -8.77 19.63 1.10
N PRO A 216 -9.30 20.82 1.40
CA PRO A 216 -9.58 21.85 0.38
C PRO A 216 -8.34 22.30 -0.40
N MET A 217 -7.14 22.20 0.21
CA MET A 217 -5.89 22.56 -0.47
C MET A 217 -5.55 21.64 -1.65
N LEU A 218 -6.12 20.42 -1.68
CA LEU A 218 -5.86 19.44 -2.75
C LEU A 218 -6.30 19.91 -4.13
N ASP A 219 -7.31 20.77 -4.23
CA ASP A 219 -7.74 21.32 -5.51
C ASP A 219 -6.72 22.35 -6.06
N ASN A 220 -6.05 23.06 -5.18
CA ASN A 220 -5.08 24.10 -5.54
C ASN A 220 -3.64 23.57 -5.70
N LEU A 221 -3.28 22.45 -5.03
CA LEU A 221 -1.92 21.92 -5.02
C LEU A 221 -1.38 21.50 -6.40
N TYR A 222 -2.26 21.19 -7.33
CA TYR A 222 -1.88 20.82 -8.70
C TYR A 222 -1.81 22.01 -9.66
N ASN A 223 -2.32 23.18 -9.26
CA ASN A 223 -2.49 24.36 -10.13
C ASN A 223 -1.50 25.51 -9.84
N VAL A 224 -0.69 25.41 -8.76
CA VAL A 224 0.21 26.50 -8.33
C VAL A 224 1.67 26.15 -8.58
N PRO A 225 2.45 27.03 -9.25
CA PRO A 225 3.86 26.78 -9.56
C PRO A 225 4.84 26.87 -8.37
N GLN A 226 4.36 27.10 -7.15
CA GLN A 226 5.18 27.21 -5.95
C GLN A 226 5.65 25.82 -5.44
N ARG A 227 6.76 25.33 -5.99
CA ARG A 227 7.30 23.98 -5.72
C ARG A 227 7.50 23.66 -4.22
N ILE A 228 7.99 24.60 -3.42
CA ILE A 228 8.32 24.38 -2.00
C ILE A 228 7.05 24.30 -1.14
N ALA A 229 6.11 25.24 -1.29
CA ALA A 229 4.86 25.22 -0.52
C ALA A 229 4.02 23.97 -0.84
N ASN A 230 3.95 23.58 -2.11
CA ASN A 230 3.26 22.37 -2.55
C ASN A 230 3.92 21.10 -2.00
N PHE A 231 5.24 21.09 -1.86
CA PHE A 231 5.97 20.00 -1.23
C PHE A 231 5.52 19.74 0.21
N PHE A 232 5.61 20.77 1.08
CA PHE A 232 5.23 20.62 2.48
C PHE A 232 3.74 20.28 2.63
N SER A 233 2.87 20.85 1.82
CA SER A 233 1.44 20.57 1.83
C SER A 233 1.12 19.13 1.43
N ILE A 234 1.73 18.60 0.36
CA ILE A 234 1.54 17.22 -0.09
C ILE A 234 2.03 16.22 0.96
N TRP A 235 3.18 16.47 1.58
CA TRP A 235 3.72 15.60 2.62
C TRP A 235 2.90 15.66 3.89
N SER A 236 2.48 16.88 4.31
CA SER A 236 1.63 17.08 5.48
C SER A 236 0.32 16.31 5.36
N ILE A 237 -0.42 16.49 4.26
CA ILE A 237 -1.71 15.81 4.07
C ILE A 237 -1.58 14.28 3.98
N ARG A 238 -0.50 13.78 3.38
CA ARG A 238 -0.22 12.35 3.33
C ARG A 238 0.06 11.77 4.72
N PHE A 239 0.88 12.46 5.54
CA PHE A 239 1.18 12.04 6.91
C PHE A 239 -0.02 12.15 7.83
N THR A 240 -0.76 13.27 7.80
CA THR A 240 -1.96 13.44 8.63
C THR A 240 -3.06 12.46 8.26
N GLY A 241 -3.30 12.21 6.97
CA GLY A 241 -4.26 11.20 6.51
C GLY A 241 -3.85 9.77 6.89
N MET A 242 -2.56 9.44 6.80
CA MET A 242 -2.03 8.15 7.26
C MET A 242 -2.20 8.00 8.78
N LEU A 243 -1.85 9.02 9.57
CA LEU A 243 -2.01 9.01 11.03
C LEU A 243 -3.47 8.95 11.45
N MET A 244 -4.36 9.67 10.76
CA MET A 244 -5.81 9.60 10.95
C MET A 244 -6.31 8.17 10.80
N MET A 245 -6.00 7.53 9.66
CA MET A 245 -6.46 6.18 9.39
C MET A 245 -5.89 5.16 10.38
N PHE A 246 -4.59 5.22 10.67
CA PHE A 246 -3.99 4.34 11.66
C PHE A 246 -4.54 4.60 13.07
N GLY A 247 -4.68 5.86 13.46
CA GLY A 247 -5.22 6.29 14.75
C GLY A 247 -6.66 5.84 14.96
N LEU A 248 -7.53 5.97 13.95
CA LEU A 248 -8.92 5.46 13.99
C LEU A 248 -8.95 3.96 14.28
N PHE A 249 -8.19 3.17 13.53
CA PHE A 249 -8.16 1.72 13.71
C PHE A 249 -7.50 1.31 15.03
N LEU A 250 -6.51 2.06 15.50
CA LEU A 250 -5.85 1.82 16.79
C LEU A 250 -6.76 2.18 17.97
N HIS A 251 -7.45 3.31 17.90
CA HIS A 251 -8.40 3.75 18.95
C HIS A 251 -9.54 2.75 19.13
N PHE A 252 -10.13 2.29 18.03
CA PHE A 252 -11.22 1.32 18.03
C PHE A 252 -10.76 -0.14 17.94
N ARG A 253 -9.45 -0.45 18.23
CA ARG A 253 -8.86 -1.78 18.07
C ARG A 253 -9.65 -2.91 18.72
N ASP A 254 -10.27 -2.64 19.88
CA ASP A 254 -11.00 -3.63 20.65
C ASP A 254 -12.37 -4.02 20.00
N ARG A 255 -12.85 -3.19 19.05
CA ARG A 255 -14.03 -3.50 18.23
C ARG A 255 -13.70 -4.41 17.03
N PHE A 256 -12.40 -4.55 16.68
CA PHE A 256 -11.96 -5.42 15.59
C PHE A 256 -11.77 -6.87 16.07
N THR A 257 -12.82 -7.45 16.68
CA THR A 257 -12.90 -8.87 17.00
C THR A 257 -13.40 -9.66 15.79
N LEU A 258 -13.14 -10.99 15.74
CA LEU A 258 -13.63 -11.83 14.65
C LEU A 258 -15.13 -12.22 14.80
N ASP A 259 -15.81 -11.71 15.81
CA ASP A 259 -17.22 -12.01 16.07
C ASP A 259 -18.15 -11.22 15.11
N GLY A 260 -17.78 -9.98 14.77
CA GLY A 260 -18.53 -9.13 13.84
C GLY A 260 -18.34 -9.55 12.36
N ARG A 261 -19.45 -9.63 11.59
CA ARG A 261 -19.42 -9.98 10.15
C ARG A 261 -18.55 -9.00 9.34
N CYS A 262 -18.70 -7.69 9.60
CA CYS A 262 -17.94 -6.65 8.91
C CYS A 262 -16.43 -6.77 9.19
N THR A 263 -16.02 -6.90 10.45
CA THR A 263 -14.62 -7.07 10.84
C THR A 263 -14.03 -8.34 10.26
N ARG A 264 -14.78 -9.43 10.25
CA ARG A 264 -14.35 -10.70 9.64
C ARG A 264 -14.10 -10.54 8.15
N CYS A 265 -14.99 -9.85 7.43
CA CYS A 265 -14.85 -9.56 6.00
C CYS A 265 -13.60 -8.69 5.74
N MET A 266 -13.47 -7.54 6.44
CA MET A 266 -12.32 -6.65 6.29
C MET A 266 -10.99 -7.35 6.60
N THR A 267 -10.95 -8.14 7.67
CA THR A 267 -9.77 -8.91 8.07
C THR A 267 -9.42 -9.98 7.03
N PHE A 268 -10.43 -10.63 6.45
CA PHE A 268 -10.24 -11.62 5.39
C PHE A 268 -9.65 -10.98 4.13
N VAL A 269 -10.20 -9.86 3.66
CA VAL A 269 -9.66 -9.05 2.57
C VAL A 269 -8.22 -8.63 2.88
N GLY A 270 -7.97 -8.13 4.09
CA GLY A 270 -6.65 -7.68 4.53
C GLY A 270 -5.57 -8.79 4.53
N ARG A 271 -5.97 -10.03 4.73
CA ARG A 271 -5.07 -11.20 4.64
C ARG A 271 -4.75 -11.61 3.21
N ARG A 272 -5.55 -11.17 2.24
CA ARG A 272 -5.48 -11.53 0.82
C ARG A 272 -5.13 -10.34 -0.08
N THR A 273 -4.58 -9.26 0.51
CA THR A 273 -4.27 -8.03 -0.22
C THR A 273 -3.35 -8.24 -1.42
N LEU A 274 -2.37 -9.16 -1.33
CA LEU A 274 -1.50 -9.48 -2.45
C LEU A 274 -2.26 -10.13 -3.60
N ASP A 275 -3.13 -11.09 -3.30
CA ASP A 275 -3.94 -11.79 -4.29
C ASP A 275 -4.81 -10.78 -5.06
N ILE A 276 -5.49 -9.90 -4.32
CA ILE A 276 -6.34 -8.85 -4.91
C ILE A 276 -5.50 -7.89 -5.74
N TYR A 277 -4.34 -7.43 -5.21
CA TYR A 277 -3.45 -6.51 -5.92
C TYR A 277 -2.99 -7.07 -7.26
N LEU A 278 -2.62 -8.34 -7.34
CA LEU A 278 -2.12 -8.96 -8.55
C LEU A 278 -3.20 -9.15 -9.62
N MET A 279 -4.45 -9.41 -9.19
CA MET A 279 -5.53 -9.80 -10.10
C MET A 279 -6.51 -8.68 -10.48
N HIS A 280 -6.65 -7.62 -9.65
CA HIS A 280 -7.70 -6.61 -9.88
C HIS A 280 -7.59 -5.91 -11.24
N PHE A 281 -6.39 -5.76 -11.81
CA PHE A 281 -6.21 -5.13 -13.11
C PHE A 281 -6.87 -5.89 -14.27
N PHE A 282 -6.98 -7.22 -14.15
CA PHE A 282 -7.70 -8.03 -15.14
C PHE A 282 -9.19 -7.67 -15.17
N PHE A 283 -9.80 -7.41 -14.01
CA PHE A 283 -11.20 -6.99 -13.92
C PHE A 283 -11.37 -5.51 -14.25
N VAL A 284 -10.49 -4.65 -13.77
CA VAL A 284 -10.52 -3.21 -14.02
C VAL A 284 -10.39 -2.86 -15.50
N ALA A 285 -9.76 -3.72 -16.30
CA ALA A 285 -9.68 -3.55 -17.75
C ALA A 285 -11.07 -3.48 -18.44
N TYR A 286 -12.06 -4.15 -17.88
CA TYR A 286 -13.43 -4.21 -18.43
C TYR A 286 -14.39 -3.19 -17.80
N VAL A 287 -13.99 -2.43 -16.82
CA VAL A 287 -14.82 -1.41 -16.15
C VAL A 287 -15.37 -0.36 -17.12
N PRO A 288 -14.65 0.12 -18.16
CA PRO A 288 -15.22 1.07 -19.12
C PRO A 288 -16.46 0.54 -19.86
N ILE A 289 -16.53 -0.77 -20.09
CA ILE A 289 -17.70 -1.41 -20.74
C ILE A 289 -18.90 -1.37 -19.78
N ALA A 290 -18.68 -1.79 -18.52
CA ALA A 290 -19.71 -1.72 -17.49
C ALA A 290 -20.19 -0.28 -17.23
N TYR A 291 -19.29 0.69 -17.24
CA TYR A 291 -19.63 2.10 -17.07
C TYR A 291 -20.50 2.64 -18.22
N ARG A 292 -20.17 2.31 -19.47
CA ARG A 292 -21.01 2.67 -20.62
C ARG A 292 -22.43 2.13 -20.47
N PHE A 293 -22.57 0.85 -20.11
CA PHE A 293 -23.86 0.23 -19.87
C PHE A 293 -24.66 0.96 -18.77
N ILE A 294 -24.03 1.29 -17.63
CA ILE A 294 -24.66 2.04 -16.53
C ILE A 294 -25.17 3.40 -17.03
N ARG A 295 -24.37 4.11 -17.80
CA ARG A 295 -24.72 5.41 -18.37
C ARG A 295 -25.88 5.29 -19.38
N ASP A 296 -25.80 4.33 -20.26
CA ASP A 296 -26.78 4.14 -21.35
C ASP A 296 -28.14 3.67 -20.80
N CYS A 297 -28.17 3.02 -19.62
CA CYS A 297 -29.40 2.72 -18.87
C CYS A 297 -29.99 3.92 -18.10
N GLY A 298 -29.45 5.12 -18.22
CA GLY A 298 -29.97 6.33 -17.56
C GLY A 298 -29.48 6.55 -16.11
N PHE A 299 -28.57 5.72 -15.61
CA PHE A 299 -28.04 5.83 -14.24
C PHE A 299 -26.78 6.72 -14.12
N ALA A 300 -26.59 7.67 -15.02
CA ALA A 300 -25.40 8.53 -15.06
C ALA A 300 -25.18 9.33 -13.75
N GLU A 301 -26.25 9.83 -13.12
CA GLU A 301 -26.19 10.57 -11.85
C GLU A 301 -25.77 9.68 -10.68
N TYR A 302 -26.15 8.41 -10.69
CA TYR A 302 -25.82 7.42 -9.66
C TYR A 302 -24.55 6.64 -9.96
N ALA A 303 -23.85 6.96 -11.06
CA ALA A 303 -22.71 6.17 -11.50
C ALA A 303 -21.60 6.10 -10.45
N ARG A 304 -21.28 7.19 -9.72
CA ARG A 304 -20.23 7.19 -8.68
C ARG A 304 -20.52 6.26 -7.50
N PRO A 305 -21.70 6.28 -6.86
CA PRO A 305 -22.06 5.28 -5.86
C PRO A 305 -22.03 3.84 -6.41
N ILE A 306 -22.50 3.63 -7.64
CA ILE A 306 -22.48 2.31 -8.27
C ILE A 306 -21.04 1.80 -8.43
N LEU A 307 -20.06 2.67 -8.71
CA LEU A 307 -18.66 2.27 -8.81
C LEU A 307 -18.07 1.72 -7.49
N LEU A 308 -18.63 2.08 -6.32
CA LEU A 308 -18.28 1.42 -5.05
C LEU A 308 -18.71 -0.05 -5.07
N ILE A 309 -19.90 -0.34 -5.59
CA ILE A 309 -20.41 -1.70 -5.72
C ILE A 309 -19.57 -2.48 -6.73
N VAL A 310 -19.23 -1.85 -7.86
CA VAL A 310 -18.32 -2.45 -8.87
C VAL A 310 -16.96 -2.78 -8.26
N ALA A 311 -16.39 -1.88 -7.47
CA ALA A 311 -15.12 -2.13 -6.77
C ALA A 311 -15.23 -3.31 -5.77
N ALA A 312 -16.35 -3.39 -5.03
CA ALA A 312 -16.62 -4.52 -4.12
C ALA A 312 -16.76 -5.85 -4.89
N ALA A 313 -17.46 -5.84 -6.02
CA ALA A 313 -17.60 -6.99 -6.91
C ALA A 313 -16.25 -7.46 -7.47
N ILE A 314 -15.37 -6.52 -7.87
CA ILE A 314 -14.00 -6.82 -8.31
C ILE A 314 -13.20 -7.48 -7.19
N VAL A 315 -13.25 -6.93 -5.96
CA VAL A 315 -12.56 -7.53 -4.81
C VAL A 315 -13.07 -8.94 -4.55
N ALA A 316 -14.39 -9.15 -4.59
CA ALA A 316 -15.00 -10.47 -4.42
C ALA A 316 -14.58 -11.44 -5.55
N GLY A 317 -14.57 -10.99 -6.80
CA GLY A 317 -14.09 -11.74 -7.95
C GLY A 317 -12.63 -12.17 -7.82
N CYS A 318 -11.75 -11.26 -7.41
CA CYS A 318 -10.34 -11.57 -7.13
C CYS A 318 -10.20 -12.65 -6.03
N LEU A 319 -10.98 -12.55 -4.96
CA LEU A 319 -10.96 -13.51 -3.87
C LEU A 319 -11.48 -14.89 -4.31
N LEU A 320 -12.53 -14.92 -5.13
CA LEU A 320 -13.08 -16.15 -5.69
C LEU A 320 -12.05 -16.84 -6.60
N VAL A 321 -11.46 -16.11 -7.55
CA VAL A 321 -10.43 -16.65 -8.45
C VAL A 321 -9.22 -17.13 -7.66
N SER A 322 -8.76 -16.35 -6.65
CA SER A 322 -7.67 -16.79 -5.76
C SER A 322 -8.02 -18.09 -5.04
N ALA A 323 -9.25 -18.22 -4.52
CA ALA A 323 -9.71 -19.43 -3.85
C ALA A 323 -9.72 -20.64 -4.78
N LEU A 324 -10.17 -20.45 -6.03
CA LEU A 324 -10.17 -21.49 -7.05
C LEU A 324 -8.75 -21.93 -7.43
N LEU A 325 -7.86 -20.97 -7.72
CA LEU A 325 -6.47 -21.27 -8.09
C LEU A 325 -5.69 -21.95 -6.96
N ARG A 326 -6.03 -21.68 -5.71
CA ARG A 326 -5.43 -22.34 -4.54
C ARG A 326 -5.86 -23.78 -4.34
N LYS A 327 -6.90 -24.28 -5.03
CA LYS A 327 -7.24 -25.71 -5.01
C LYS A 327 -6.12 -26.56 -5.63
N TRP A 328 -5.38 -26.02 -6.59
CA TRP A 328 -4.17 -26.65 -7.13
C TRP A 328 -2.96 -26.20 -6.31
N LYS A 329 -2.40 -27.09 -5.49
CA LYS A 329 -1.31 -26.81 -4.55
C LYS A 329 -0.10 -26.12 -5.21
N TRP A 330 0.26 -26.54 -6.43
CA TRP A 330 1.40 -25.96 -7.13
C TRP A 330 1.13 -24.52 -7.61
N LEU A 331 -0.08 -24.23 -8.16
CA LEU A 331 -0.48 -22.87 -8.51
C LEU A 331 -0.55 -21.97 -7.28
N GLY A 332 -1.15 -22.45 -6.20
CA GLY A 332 -1.23 -21.71 -4.94
C GLY A 332 0.15 -21.36 -4.38
N ARG A 333 1.14 -22.27 -4.49
CA ARG A 333 2.52 -21.99 -4.08
C ARG A 333 3.22 -21.00 -5.00
N LEU A 334 3.03 -21.12 -6.31
CA LEU A 334 3.69 -20.29 -7.32
C LEU A 334 3.12 -18.85 -7.33
N LEU A 335 1.78 -18.74 -7.43
CA LEU A 335 1.11 -17.46 -7.66
C LEU A 335 0.84 -16.67 -6.37
N PHE A 336 0.68 -17.35 -5.23
CA PHE A 336 0.25 -16.71 -3.99
C PHE A 336 1.14 -17.07 -2.79
N ALA A 337 2.25 -17.77 -3.02
CA ALA A 337 3.14 -18.29 -1.98
C ALA A 337 2.40 -18.99 -0.83
N ALA A 338 1.31 -19.71 -1.18
CA ALA A 338 0.50 -20.43 -0.20
C ALA A 338 1.31 -21.51 0.51
N LYS A 339 1.16 -21.57 1.82
CA LYS A 339 1.67 -22.67 2.65
C LYS A 339 0.54 -23.70 2.78
N TYR A 340 0.85 -24.93 2.44
CA TYR A 340 -0.05 -26.09 2.58
C TYR A 340 0.49 -27.01 3.65
#